data_33555048d2e6cdf43311e536bed47c35
#
_entry.id   33555048d2e6cdf43311e536bed47c35
#
_cell.length_a   1.000
_cell.length_b   1.000
_cell.length_c   1.000
_cell.angle_alpha   90.00
_cell.angle_beta   90.00
_cell.angle_gamma   90.00
#
_symmetry.space_group_name_H-M   'P 1'
#
loop_
_entity.id
_entity.type
_entity.pdbx_description
1 polymer ?
#
loop_
_entity_poly.entity_id
_entity_poly.type
_entity_poly.pdbx_seq_one_letter_code
_entity_poly.pdbx_strand_id
1 'polypeptide(L)'
;MLVCLGLSGRVPSHSTLRIWLCKCGMYRIQQEQRKPCSYVVYVDESISFGSEKILLILGVPIETVNWNRSLTHEDMHVLYVGVSQQWKGEHIESELSKIAQYHTIEYVVSDQGNNLRKAYKSLGYIHLEDCTHILANALKRIYDKDEVFKKFRKLIGQLRQAWNLSATNSQYMPPTMRGKMRFANIFPCVNWAEKMLDAWDDLDKQVQHKLLFLQEQKAFIETLIQIVHIFKVVRATLKNKGFSLTEKQEILDQLERIQPKPNTRIFIQDCKARL
;
A
#
# COMPACT_ATOMS: atom_id res chain seq x y z
N MET A 1 -22.05 0.85 27.63
CA MET A 1 -20.73 1.45 27.95
C MET A 1 -20.83 2.92 28.40
N LEU A 2 -21.51 3.82 27.68
CA LEU A 2 -21.65 5.25 28.11
C LEU A 2 -22.45 5.43 29.43
N VAL A 3 -23.45 4.60 29.68
CA VAL A 3 -24.21 4.57 30.92
C VAL A 3 -23.32 4.17 32.11
N CYS A 4 -22.34 3.29 31.91
CA CYS A 4 -21.38 2.89 32.95
C CYS A 4 -20.39 4.00 33.32
N LEU A 5 -20.31 5.09 32.55
CA LEU A 5 -19.45 6.24 32.79
C LEU A 5 -20.19 7.38 33.52
N GLY A 6 -21.43 7.15 34.03
CA GLY A 6 -22.23 8.15 34.74
C GLY A 6 -22.75 9.27 33.82
N LEU A 7 -22.71 9.10 32.51
CA LEU A 7 -23.31 10.02 31.56
C LEU A 7 -24.81 9.77 31.48
N SER A 8 -25.52 10.29 32.48
CA SER A 8 -27.00 10.35 32.48
C SER A 8 -27.41 11.40 31.45
N GLY A 9 -28.00 10.97 30.35
CA GLY A 9 -28.44 11.87 29.31
C GLY A 9 -28.59 11.22 27.95
N ARG A 10 -28.82 12.02 26.96
CA ARG A 10 -28.99 11.58 25.57
C ARG A 10 -27.70 10.96 25.05
N VAL A 11 -27.77 9.74 24.49
CA VAL A 11 -26.64 9.12 23.78
C VAL A 11 -26.19 10.07 22.68
N PRO A 12 -24.89 10.43 22.61
CA PRO A 12 -24.39 11.31 21.57
C PRO A 12 -24.64 10.71 20.18
N SER A 13 -24.94 11.54 19.21
CA SER A 13 -25.07 11.10 17.83
C SER A 13 -23.74 10.54 17.32
N HIS A 14 -23.79 9.68 16.28
CA HIS A 14 -22.59 9.18 15.61
C HIS A 14 -21.65 10.32 15.18
N SER A 15 -22.21 11.43 14.67
CA SER A 15 -21.44 12.62 14.27
C SER A 15 -20.73 13.27 15.47
N THR A 16 -21.40 13.36 16.62
CA THR A 16 -20.82 13.89 17.87
C THR A 16 -19.66 13.03 18.36
N LEU A 17 -19.84 11.70 18.38
CA LEU A 17 -18.77 10.76 18.75
C LEU A 17 -17.57 10.87 17.81
N ARG A 18 -17.80 10.99 16.50
CA ARG A 18 -16.73 11.21 15.52
C ARG A 18 -15.95 12.49 15.78
N ILE A 19 -16.63 13.59 16.07
CA ILE A 19 -15.97 14.87 16.40
C ILE A 19 -15.14 14.73 17.68
N TRP A 20 -15.64 14.04 18.70
CA TRP A 20 -14.88 13.80 19.93
C TRP A 20 -13.63 12.97 19.69
N LEU A 21 -13.72 11.91 18.89
CA LEU A 21 -12.55 11.10 18.49
C LEU A 21 -11.49 11.95 17.77
N CYS A 22 -11.92 12.81 16.84
CA CYS A 22 -11.01 13.73 16.15
C CYS A 22 -10.33 14.70 17.14
N LYS A 23 -11.07 15.29 18.09
CA LYS A 23 -10.52 16.19 19.13
C LYS A 23 -9.54 15.45 20.02
N CYS A 24 -9.86 14.24 20.48
CA CYS A 24 -8.95 13.40 21.26
C CYS A 24 -7.67 13.05 20.48
N GLY A 25 -7.80 12.74 19.19
CA GLY A 25 -6.67 12.48 18.32
C GLY A 25 -5.75 13.70 18.20
N MET A 26 -6.30 14.89 17.94
CA MET A 26 -5.54 16.14 17.88
C MET A 26 -4.86 16.47 19.22
N TYR A 27 -5.54 16.26 20.32
CA TYR A 27 -4.96 16.45 21.66
C TYR A 27 -3.75 15.52 21.88
N ARG A 28 -3.87 14.23 21.52
CA ARG A 28 -2.76 13.28 21.63
C ARG A 28 -1.55 13.70 20.79
N ILE A 29 -1.75 14.08 19.53
CA ILE A 29 -0.68 14.58 18.66
C ILE A 29 0.07 15.73 19.33
N GLN A 30 -0.66 16.70 19.92
CA GLN A 30 -0.06 17.83 20.60
C GLN A 30 0.73 17.45 21.87
N GLN A 31 0.30 16.39 22.59
CA GLN A 31 1.01 15.92 23.78
C GLN A 31 2.29 15.15 23.43
N GLU A 32 2.27 14.30 22.40
CA GLU A 32 3.41 13.50 21.99
C GLU A 32 4.55 14.36 21.44
N GLN A 33 4.25 15.46 20.79
CA GLN A 33 5.26 16.42 20.31
C GLN A 33 6.13 17.04 21.43
N ARG A 34 5.76 16.89 22.69
CA ARG A 34 6.48 17.47 23.84
C ARG A 34 7.58 16.57 24.42
N LYS A 35 7.64 15.30 24.05
CA LYS A 35 8.66 14.37 24.55
C LYS A 35 9.72 14.18 23.48
N PRO A 36 10.98 14.58 23.73
CA PRO A 36 12.10 14.28 22.83
C PRO A 36 12.20 12.77 22.58
N CYS A 37 12.36 12.38 21.34
CA CYS A 37 12.47 10.97 20.94
C CYS A 37 13.20 10.89 19.60
N SER A 38 13.94 9.79 19.34
CA SER A 38 14.53 9.48 18.04
C SER A 38 13.55 8.64 17.23
N TYR A 39 13.30 9.04 15.99
CA TYR A 39 12.30 8.42 15.14
C TYR A 39 12.86 7.93 13.80
N VAL A 40 12.34 6.80 13.35
CA VAL A 40 12.18 6.52 11.92
C VAL A 40 10.84 7.13 11.48
N VAL A 41 10.88 8.07 10.56
CA VAL A 41 9.70 8.84 10.14
C VAL A 41 9.15 8.31 8.83
N TYR A 42 7.85 8.03 8.78
CA TYR A 42 7.10 7.66 7.58
C TYR A 42 6.31 8.84 7.08
N VAL A 43 6.48 9.20 5.81
CA VAL A 43 5.78 10.33 5.20
C VAL A 43 4.98 9.85 4.00
N ASP A 44 3.69 10.13 4.00
CA ASP A 44 2.79 9.78 2.91
C ASP A 44 1.89 10.96 2.51
N GLU A 45 1.83 11.25 1.20
CA GLU A 45 0.90 12.19 0.57
C GLU A 45 -0.15 11.37 -0.18
N SER A 46 -1.18 10.85 0.52
CA SER A 46 -1.92 9.76 -0.09
C SER A 46 -3.38 10.02 -0.41
N ILE A 47 -4.10 10.79 0.33
CA ILE A 47 -5.56 10.75 0.22
C ILE A 47 -6.10 12.05 -0.33
N SER A 48 -6.73 11.99 -1.51
CA SER A 48 -7.57 13.08 -2.01
C SER A 48 -8.90 13.06 -1.26
N PHE A 49 -9.17 14.10 -0.49
CA PHE A 49 -10.49 14.35 0.08
C PHE A 49 -11.15 15.45 -0.78
N GLY A 50 -11.90 15.04 -1.79
CA GLY A 50 -12.33 15.96 -2.83
C GLY A 50 -11.15 16.46 -3.66
N SER A 51 -10.93 17.77 -3.68
CA SER A 51 -9.77 18.43 -4.31
C SER A 51 -8.54 18.53 -3.41
N GLU A 52 -8.65 18.16 -2.14
CA GLU A 52 -7.60 18.32 -1.15
C GLU A 52 -6.80 17.03 -0.96
N LYS A 53 -5.55 17.18 -0.54
CA LYS A 53 -4.62 16.12 -0.27
C LYS A 53 -4.22 16.14 1.20
N ILE A 54 -4.07 14.98 1.78
CA ILE A 54 -3.61 14.81 3.15
C ILE A 54 -2.12 14.47 3.14
N LEU A 55 -1.33 15.21 3.91
CA LEU A 55 0.02 14.83 4.29
C LEU A 55 -0.03 14.21 5.67
N LEU A 56 0.46 12.99 5.79
CA LEU A 56 0.59 12.27 7.06
C LEU A 56 2.06 12.03 7.36
N ILE A 57 2.49 12.39 8.57
CA ILE A 57 3.83 12.10 9.08
C ILE A 57 3.67 11.27 10.34
N LEU A 58 4.20 10.04 10.31
CA LEU A 58 4.21 9.11 11.41
C LEU A 58 5.63 8.90 11.89
N GLY A 59 5.85 8.74 13.19
CA GLY A 59 7.14 8.40 13.79
C GLY A 59 7.08 7.06 14.50
N VAL A 60 8.07 6.21 14.25
CA VAL A 60 8.32 4.99 15.02
C VAL A 60 9.48 5.27 15.97
N PRO A 61 9.26 5.26 17.29
CA PRO A 61 10.31 5.54 18.27
C PRO A 61 11.32 4.40 18.29
N ILE A 62 12.59 4.72 18.01
CA ILE A 62 13.65 3.71 17.82
C ILE A 62 13.94 2.96 19.11
N GLU A 63 13.94 3.64 20.23
CA GLU A 63 14.36 3.11 21.53
C GLU A 63 13.31 2.20 22.19
N THR A 64 12.02 2.38 21.84
CA THR A 64 10.92 1.72 22.55
C THR A 64 10.20 0.66 21.72
N VAL A 65 10.39 0.66 20.42
CA VAL A 65 9.72 -0.26 19.50
C VAL A 65 10.36 -1.67 19.55
N ASN A 66 9.53 -2.68 19.47
CA ASN A 66 9.99 -4.05 19.36
C ASN A 66 10.28 -4.41 17.90
N TRP A 67 11.55 -4.40 17.51
CA TRP A 67 12.02 -4.72 16.15
C TRP A 67 11.96 -6.21 15.80
N ASN A 68 11.69 -7.11 16.77
CA ASN A 68 11.62 -8.55 16.52
C ASN A 68 10.26 -9.00 15.94
N ARG A 69 9.35 -8.08 15.67
CA ARG A 69 8.04 -8.34 15.06
C ARG A 69 7.69 -7.25 14.04
N SER A 70 6.70 -7.55 13.21
CA SER A 70 6.13 -6.53 12.31
C SER A 70 5.54 -5.36 13.10
N LEU A 71 5.80 -4.14 12.62
CA LEU A 71 5.21 -2.92 13.18
C LEU A 71 3.69 -2.91 12.99
N THR A 72 2.99 -2.38 13.98
CA THR A 72 1.55 -2.14 13.97
C THR A 72 1.26 -0.65 14.14
N HIS A 73 0.01 -0.25 14.01
CA HIS A 73 -0.39 1.14 14.27
C HIS A 73 -0.15 1.59 15.72
N GLU A 74 -0.05 0.65 16.66
CA GLU A 74 0.26 0.94 18.06
C GLU A 74 1.73 1.34 18.31
N ASP A 75 2.60 0.96 17.37
CA ASP A 75 4.03 1.30 17.42
C ASP A 75 4.33 2.68 16.81
N MET A 76 3.31 3.35 16.27
CA MET A 76 3.49 4.59 15.52
C MET A 76 2.84 5.77 16.23
N HIS A 77 3.59 6.85 16.32
CA HIS A 77 3.10 8.15 16.77
C HIS A 77 2.72 9.01 15.58
N VAL A 78 1.58 9.69 15.64
CA VAL A 78 1.20 10.66 14.61
C VAL A 78 1.89 11.99 14.94
N LEU A 79 2.93 12.32 14.17
CA LEU A 79 3.70 13.53 14.36
C LEU A 79 3.06 14.73 13.65
N TYR A 80 2.41 14.51 12.51
CA TYR A 80 1.73 15.57 11.77
C TYR A 80 0.61 15.01 10.89
N VAL A 81 -0.48 15.75 10.79
CA VAL A 81 -1.55 15.57 9.81
C VAL A 81 -1.92 16.93 9.26
N GLY A 82 -1.79 17.11 7.97
CA GLY A 82 -2.15 18.35 7.29
C GLY A 82 -3.03 18.11 6.07
N VAL A 83 -3.88 19.08 5.75
CA VAL A 83 -4.75 19.08 4.57
C VAL A 83 -4.43 20.30 3.72
N SER A 84 -4.19 20.11 2.44
CA SER A 84 -3.89 21.16 1.50
C SER A 84 -4.29 20.75 0.07
N GLN A 85 -4.54 21.70 -0.80
CA GLN A 85 -4.75 21.42 -2.22
C GLN A 85 -3.50 20.83 -2.89
N GLN A 86 -2.32 21.22 -2.40
CA GLN A 86 -1.04 20.75 -2.92
C GLN A 86 0.04 20.78 -1.82
N TRP A 87 0.81 19.71 -1.72
CA TRP A 87 2.00 19.64 -0.90
C TRP A 87 3.25 19.83 -1.77
N LYS A 88 3.87 21.01 -1.70
CA LYS A 88 5.17 21.29 -2.33
C LYS A 88 6.30 20.83 -1.41
N GLY A 89 7.48 20.57 -1.98
CA GLY A 89 8.66 20.18 -1.20
C GLY A 89 8.97 21.10 -0.03
N GLU A 90 8.87 22.43 -0.25
CA GLU A 90 9.10 23.46 0.78
C GLU A 90 8.12 23.37 1.97
N HIS A 91 6.85 23.02 1.72
CA HIS A 91 5.88 22.84 2.78
C HIS A 91 6.20 21.59 3.62
N ILE A 92 6.58 20.48 2.96
CA ILE A 92 6.96 19.23 3.63
C ILE A 92 8.25 19.45 4.43
N GLU A 93 9.24 20.15 3.88
CA GLU A 93 10.46 20.56 4.55
C GLU A 93 10.18 21.37 5.81
N SER A 94 9.27 22.35 5.72
CA SER A 94 8.86 23.16 6.88
C SER A 94 8.27 22.30 8.00
N GLU A 95 7.37 21.36 7.68
CA GLU A 95 6.76 20.50 8.71
C GLU A 95 7.76 19.53 9.34
N LEU A 96 8.65 18.94 8.55
CA LEU A 96 9.73 18.08 9.06
C LEU A 96 10.71 18.89 9.93
N SER A 97 11.03 20.12 9.56
CA SER A 97 11.90 21.00 10.35
C SER A 97 11.26 21.35 11.71
N LYS A 98 9.94 21.55 11.76
CA LYS A 98 9.23 21.77 13.03
C LYS A 98 9.31 20.54 13.95
N ILE A 99 9.14 19.34 13.38
CA ILE A 99 9.28 18.08 14.11
C ILE A 99 10.71 17.93 14.64
N ALA A 100 11.72 18.25 13.81
CA ALA A 100 13.12 18.16 14.16
C ALA A 100 13.57 19.13 15.25
N GLN A 101 12.77 20.18 15.59
CA GLN A 101 13.05 21.05 16.74
C GLN A 101 12.91 20.32 18.07
N TYR A 102 12.11 19.26 18.12
CA TYR A 102 11.78 18.54 19.37
C TYR A 102 12.24 17.08 19.35
N HIS A 103 12.51 16.52 18.16
CA HIS A 103 12.79 15.11 17.96
C HIS A 103 13.98 14.92 17.03
N THR A 104 14.68 13.81 17.17
CA THR A 104 15.73 13.39 16.23
C THR A 104 15.07 12.55 15.11
N ILE A 105 15.32 12.89 13.86
CA ILE A 105 14.90 12.11 12.70
C ILE A 105 16.11 11.37 12.16
N GLU A 106 16.16 10.05 12.34
CA GLU A 106 17.28 9.22 11.87
C GLU A 106 17.11 8.83 10.41
N TYR A 107 15.92 8.37 10.04
CA TYR A 107 15.57 7.93 8.70
C TYR A 107 14.19 8.42 8.31
N VAL A 108 14.03 8.69 7.02
CA VAL A 108 12.70 8.98 6.44
C VAL A 108 12.33 7.91 5.44
N VAL A 109 11.18 7.29 5.63
CA VAL A 109 10.61 6.29 4.73
C VAL A 109 9.44 6.92 3.98
N SER A 110 9.43 6.84 2.65
CA SER A 110 8.31 7.33 1.84
C SER A 110 8.28 6.69 0.45
N ASP A 111 7.29 7.06 -0.33
CA ASP A 111 7.29 6.78 -1.76
C ASP A 111 8.33 7.65 -2.51
N GLN A 112 8.44 7.44 -3.83
CA GLN A 112 9.35 8.17 -4.70
C GLN A 112 8.80 9.52 -5.19
N GLY A 113 7.86 10.13 -4.47
CA GLY A 113 7.27 11.43 -4.83
C GLY A 113 8.35 12.53 -4.98
N ASN A 114 8.36 13.24 -6.09
CA ASN A 114 9.38 14.27 -6.35
C ASN A 114 9.43 15.35 -5.28
N ASN A 115 8.28 15.76 -4.74
CA ASN A 115 8.20 16.77 -3.69
C ASN A 115 8.78 16.26 -2.36
N LEU A 116 8.51 14.99 -2.02
CA LEU A 116 9.05 14.31 -0.85
C LEU A 116 10.58 14.22 -0.94
N ARG A 117 11.10 13.71 -2.07
CA ARG A 117 12.55 13.57 -2.30
C ARG A 117 13.28 14.91 -2.25
N LYS A 118 12.68 15.99 -2.77
CA LYS A 118 13.27 17.35 -2.67
C LYS A 118 13.39 17.79 -1.22
N ALA A 119 12.34 17.63 -0.41
CA ALA A 119 12.33 18.00 1.00
C ALA A 119 13.42 17.25 1.79
N TYR A 120 13.53 15.91 1.61
CA TYR A 120 14.53 15.13 2.34
C TYR A 120 15.96 15.47 1.94
N LYS A 121 16.18 15.69 0.63
CA LYS A 121 17.51 16.08 0.13
C LYS A 121 17.94 17.45 0.66
N SER A 122 16.99 18.41 0.73
CA SER A 122 17.26 19.75 1.30
C SER A 122 17.64 19.67 2.77
N LEU A 123 16.98 18.81 3.54
CA LEU A 123 17.23 18.61 4.97
C LEU A 123 18.40 17.67 5.29
N GLY A 124 18.98 17.01 4.27
CA GLY A 124 20.08 16.06 4.46
C GLY A 124 19.68 14.74 5.12
N TYR A 125 18.39 14.38 5.14
CA TYR A 125 17.92 13.13 5.73
C TYR A 125 18.23 11.92 4.83
N ILE A 126 18.54 10.79 5.48
CA ILE A 126 18.67 9.50 4.80
C ILE A 126 17.25 9.03 4.44
N HIS A 127 16.98 8.93 3.13
CA HIS A 127 15.68 8.50 2.60
C HIS A 127 15.71 7.02 2.23
N LEU A 128 14.77 6.28 2.78
CA LEU A 128 14.50 4.88 2.45
C LEU A 128 13.20 4.80 1.64
N GLU A 129 13.24 4.11 0.52
CA GLU A 129 12.08 3.96 -0.35
C GLU A 129 11.12 2.86 0.17
N ASP A 130 9.80 3.11 0.12
CA ASP A 130 8.80 2.09 0.42
C ASP A 130 8.89 0.92 -0.56
N CYS A 131 9.16 -0.27 -0.04
CA CYS A 131 9.28 -1.51 -0.80
C CYS A 131 8.04 -1.80 -1.65
N THR A 132 6.84 -1.55 -1.13
CA THR A 132 5.59 -1.77 -1.88
C THR A 132 5.51 -0.88 -3.11
N HIS A 133 5.93 0.38 -2.99
CA HIS A 133 6.00 1.33 -4.11
C HIS A 133 7.11 0.98 -5.10
N ILE A 134 8.27 0.49 -4.64
CA ILE A 134 9.34 -0.01 -5.52
C ILE A 134 8.80 -1.13 -6.42
N LEU A 135 8.17 -2.13 -5.83
CA LEU A 135 7.62 -3.27 -6.55
C LEU A 135 6.46 -2.87 -7.48
N ALA A 136 5.57 -1.98 -7.03
CA ALA A 136 4.49 -1.45 -7.87
C ALA A 136 5.02 -0.64 -9.07
N ASN A 137 6.10 0.12 -8.89
CA ASN A 137 6.76 0.86 -9.97
C ASN A 137 7.47 -0.08 -10.96
N ALA A 138 8.03 -1.20 -10.50
CA ALA A 138 8.56 -2.26 -11.37
C ALA A 138 7.46 -2.82 -12.29
N LEU A 139 6.30 -3.17 -11.72
CA LEU A 139 5.13 -3.61 -12.49
C LEU A 139 4.65 -2.54 -13.48
N LYS A 140 4.61 -1.28 -13.05
CA LYS A 140 4.20 -0.17 -13.91
C LYS A 140 5.10 -0.05 -15.13
N ARG A 141 6.43 -0.16 -14.97
CA ARG A 141 7.37 -0.09 -16.11
C ARG A 141 7.11 -1.18 -17.15
N ILE A 142 6.74 -2.39 -16.71
CA ILE A 142 6.49 -3.53 -17.59
C ILE A 142 5.12 -3.39 -18.27
N TYR A 143 4.08 -3.04 -17.52
CA TYR A 143 2.69 -3.21 -17.95
C TYR A 143 1.90 -1.93 -18.23
N ASP A 144 2.44 -0.73 -17.98
CA ASP A 144 1.68 0.52 -18.16
C ASP A 144 1.22 0.73 -19.61
N LYS A 145 2.06 0.32 -20.56
CA LYS A 145 1.78 0.41 -22.01
C LYS A 145 1.37 -0.92 -22.65
N ASP A 146 1.39 -2.03 -21.89
CA ASP A 146 1.07 -3.36 -22.40
C ASP A 146 -0.42 -3.48 -22.74
N GLU A 147 -0.72 -3.81 -24.00
CA GLU A 147 -2.10 -3.87 -24.50
C GLU A 147 -2.86 -5.10 -23.95
N VAL A 148 -2.16 -6.21 -23.67
CA VAL A 148 -2.79 -7.41 -23.08
C VAL A 148 -3.23 -7.08 -21.65
N PHE A 149 -2.40 -6.39 -20.89
CA PHE A 149 -2.73 -5.92 -19.55
C PHE A 149 -3.89 -4.93 -19.55
N LYS A 150 -3.92 -3.99 -20.49
CA LYS A 150 -5.03 -3.05 -20.65
C LYS A 150 -6.33 -3.77 -20.99
N LYS A 151 -6.28 -4.75 -21.92
CA LYS A 151 -7.43 -5.58 -22.29
C LYS A 151 -7.93 -6.37 -21.09
N PHE A 152 -7.05 -7.05 -20.34
CA PHE A 152 -7.38 -7.79 -19.13
C PHE A 152 -8.12 -6.94 -18.11
N ARG A 153 -7.58 -5.76 -17.79
CA ARG A 153 -8.22 -4.83 -16.85
C ARG A 153 -9.59 -4.34 -17.32
N LYS A 154 -9.72 -4.02 -18.62
CA LYS A 154 -10.98 -3.58 -19.21
C LYS A 154 -12.05 -4.65 -19.07
N LEU A 155 -11.71 -5.89 -19.39
CA LEU A 155 -12.65 -7.04 -19.34
C LEU A 155 -13.09 -7.34 -17.90
N ILE A 156 -12.17 -7.30 -16.92
CA ILE A 156 -12.52 -7.43 -15.50
C ILE A 156 -13.49 -6.31 -15.07
N GLY A 157 -13.23 -5.07 -15.48
CA GLY A 157 -14.09 -3.93 -15.16
C GLY A 157 -15.50 -4.07 -15.75
N GLN A 158 -15.59 -4.47 -17.01
CA GLN A 158 -16.85 -4.71 -17.72
C GLN A 158 -17.65 -5.86 -17.09
N LEU A 159 -16.99 -6.97 -16.78
CA LEU A 159 -17.61 -8.11 -16.11
C LEU A 159 -18.17 -7.71 -14.74
N ARG A 160 -17.39 -6.98 -13.94
CA ARG A 160 -17.84 -6.48 -12.64
C ARG A 160 -19.06 -5.57 -12.77
N GLN A 161 -19.06 -4.67 -13.74
CA GLN A 161 -20.18 -3.77 -13.99
C GLN A 161 -21.44 -4.56 -14.38
N ALA A 162 -21.31 -5.53 -15.28
CA ALA A 162 -22.43 -6.38 -15.70
C ALA A 162 -22.99 -7.21 -14.54
N TRP A 163 -22.13 -7.74 -13.67
CA TRP A 163 -22.58 -8.56 -12.54
C TRP A 163 -23.07 -7.76 -11.34
N ASN A 164 -22.67 -6.52 -11.16
CA ASN A 164 -23.25 -5.63 -10.15
C ASN A 164 -24.76 -5.39 -10.38
N LEU A 165 -25.21 -5.52 -11.63
CA LEU A 165 -26.62 -5.39 -12.01
C LEU A 165 -27.39 -6.72 -11.92
N SER A 166 -26.72 -7.82 -11.61
CA SER A 166 -27.27 -9.17 -11.58
C SER A 166 -27.01 -9.82 -10.22
N ALA A 167 -28.04 -10.07 -9.43
CA ALA A 167 -27.92 -10.71 -8.12
C ALA A 167 -27.37 -12.15 -8.16
N THR A 168 -27.48 -12.83 -9.29
CA THR A 168 -27.24 -14.27 -9.44
C THR A 168 -25.77 -14.69 -9.42
N ASN A 169 -24.82 -13.78 -9.67
CA ASN A 169 -23.41 -14.12 -9.85
C ASN A 169 -22.47 -13.47 -8.81
N SER A 170 -22.99 -13.07 -7.66
CA SER A 170 -22.24 -12.36 -6.63
C SER A 170 -21.00 -13.13 -6.12
N GLN A 171 -21.09 -14.47 -6.06
CA GLN A 171 -20.00 -15.35 -5.60
C GLN A 171 -18.78 -15.37 -6.56
N TYR A 172 -18.98 -15.07 -7.83
CA TYR A 172 -17.92 -15.03 -8.84
C TYR A 172 -17.43 -13.61 -9.13
N MET A 173 -17.95 -12.61 -8.41
CA MET A 173 -17.67 -11.19 -8.64
C MET A 173 -16.16 -10.89 -8.61
N PRO A 174 -15.59 -10.32 -9.68
CA PRO A 174 -14.20 -9.91 -9.66
C PRO A 174 -13.97 -8.74 -8.68
N PRO A 175 -12.79 -8.66 -8.06
CA PRO A 175 -12.43 -7.56 -7.17
C PRO A 175 -12.45 -6.20 -7.89
N THR A 176 -12.60 -5.11 -7.11
CA THR A 176 -12.51 -3.75 -7.64
C THR A 176 -11.06 -3.40 -7.94
N MET A 177 -10.79 -2.97 -9.17
CA MET A 177 -9.47 -2.46 -9.56
C MET A 177 -9.48 -0.93 -9.57
N ARG A 178 -8.85 -0.31 -8.57
CA ARG A 178 -8.77 1.15 -8.46
C ARG A 178 -7.74 1.71 -9.44
N GLY A 179 -8.12 2.76 -10.20
CA GLY A 179 -7.30 3.32 -11.27
C GLY A 179 -5.94 3.87 -10.84
N LYS A 180 -5.89 4.64 -9.73
CA LYS A 180 -4.66 5.26 -9.22
C LYS A 180 -3.65 4.26 -8.65
N MET A 181 -4.13 3.19 -8.01
CA MET A 181 -3.28 2.16 -7.38
C MET A 181 -3.28 0.84 -8.15
N ARG A 182 -3.48 0.89 -9.47
CA ARG A 182 -3.69 -0.31 -10.29
C ARG A 182 -2.59 -1.37 -10.20
N PHE A 183 -1.35 -0.95 -9.99
CA PHE A 183 -0.21 -1.87 -9.90
C PHE A 183 -0.01 -2.41 -8.47
N ALA A 184 -0.28 -1.62 -7.43
CA ALA A 184 -0.25 -2.09 -6.05
C ALA A 184 -1.45 -3.00 -5.71
N ASN A 185 -2.60 -2.79 -6.38
CA ASN A 185 -3.86 -3.51 -6.13
C ASN A 185 -4.21 -4.56 -7.21
N ILE A 186 -3.26 -5.00 -8.03
CA ILE A 186 -3.50 -6.03 -9.04
C ILE A 186 -3.73 -7.42 -8.42
N PHE A 187 -3.15 -7.67 -7.24
CA PHE A 187 -3.12 -9.00 -6.61
C PHE A 187 -4.49 -9.61 -6.37
N PRO A 188 -5.50 -8.89 -5.84
CA PRO A 188 -6.84 -9.47 -5.70
C PRO A 188 -7.42 -9.95 -7.04
N CYS A 189 -7.17 -9.21 -8.11
CA CYS A 189 -7.69 -9.56 -9.44
C CYS A 189 -6.96 -10.77 -10.03
N VAL A 190 -5.65 -10.87 -9.83
CA VAL A 190 -4.85 -12.03 -10.27
C VAL A 190 -5.23 -13.28 -9.47
N ASN A 191 -5.33 -13.19 -8.15
CA ASN A 191 -5.75 -14.30 -7.30
C ASN A 191 -7.20 -14.75 -7.62
N TRP A 192 -8.07 -13.79 -7.97
CA TRP A 192 -9.44 -14.12 -8.41
C TRP A 192 -9.42 -14.86 -9.76
N ALA A 193 -8.63 -14.38 -10.73
CA ALA A 193 -8.52 -15.01 -12.03
C ALA A 193 -7.92 -16.42 -11.93
N GLU A 194 -6.91 -16.63 -11.08
CA GLU A 194 -6.34 -17.94 -10.75
C GLU A 194 -7.41 -18.88 -10.22
N LYS A 195 -8.17 -18.48 -9.20
CA LYS A 195 -9.26 -19.28 -8.63
C LYS A 195 -10.34 -19.65 -9.66
N MET A 196 -10.68 -18.73 -10.56
CA MET A 196 -11.67 -19.01 -11.61
C MET A 196 -11.11 -19.99 -12.65
N LEU A 197 -9.82 -19.93 -12.97
CA LEU A 197 -9.16 -20.89 -13.86
C LEU A 197 -9.03 -22.27 -13.21
N ASP A 198 -8.71 -22.34 -11.92
CA ASP A 198 -8.58 -23.61 -11.20
C ASP A 198 -9.93 -24.33 -11.04
N ALA A 199 -11.00 -23.57 -10.82
CA ALA A 199 -12.37 -24.11 -10.69
C ALA A 199 -13.11 -24.23 -12.04
N TRP A 200 -12.42 -24.08 -13.16
CA TRP A 200 -13.06 -23.92 -14.48
C TRP A 200 -14.09 -25.01 -14.82
N ASP A 201 -13.75 -26.25 -14.58
CA ASP A 201 -14.60 -27.40 -14.92
C ASP A 201 -15.84 -27.53 -14.01
N ASP A 202 -15.79 -26.92 -12.82
CA ASP A 202 -16.88 -26.88 -11.85
C ASP A 202 -17.83 -25.67 -12.07
N LEU A 203 -17.47 -24.75 -12.96
CA LEU A 203 -18.29 -23.57 -13.24
C LEU A 203 -19.47 -23.89 -14.15
N ASP A 204 -20.63 -23.27 -13.87
CA ASP A 204 -21.77 -23.29 -14.78
C ASP A 204 -21.39 -22.76 -16.17
N LYS A 205 -21.95 -23.38 -17.24
CA LYS A 205 -21.67 -23.02 -18.64
C LYS A 205 -21.92 -21.55 -18.96
N GLN A 206 -22.92 -20.93 -18.34
CA GLN A 206 -23.19 -19.49 -18.55
C GLN A 206 -22.09 -18.63 -17.90
N VAL A 207 -21.57 -19.05 -16.75
CA VAL A 207 -20.44 -18.40 -16.08
C VAL A 207 -19.15 -18.59 -16.89
N GLN A 208 -18.87 -19.83 -17.34
CA GLN A 208 -17.74 -20.12 -18.22
C GLN A 208 -17.74 -19.23 -19.46
N HIS A 209 -18.89 -19.09 -20.13
CA HIS A 209 -19.01 -18.23 -21.31
C HIS A 209 -18.62 -16.76 -21.02
N LYS A 210 -19.05 -16.23 -19.86
CA LYS A 210 -18.67 -14.86 -19.45
C LYS A 210 -17.20 -14.72 -19.05
N LEU A 211 -16.58 -15.80 -18.60
CA LEU A 211 -15.18 -15.86 -18.15
C LEU A 211 -14.22 -16.34 -19.25
N LEU A 212 -14.70 -16.60 -20.49
CA LEU A 212 -13.89 -17.16 -21.57
C LEU A 212 -12.59 -16.39 -21.82
N PHE A 213 -12.61 -15.07 -21.62
CA PHE A 213 -11.41 -14.23 -21.76
C PHE A 213 -10.27 -14.63 -20.80
N LEU A 214 -10.56 -15.29 -19.67
CA LEU A 214 -9.53 -15.80 -18.75
C LEU A 214 -8.77 -16.97 -19.41
N GLN A 215 -9.49 -17.86 -20.10
CA GLN A 215 -8.86 -18.96 -20.85
C GLN A 215 -8.03 -18.42 -22.03
N GLU A 216 -8.57 -17.45 -22.78
CA GLU A 216 -7.86 -16.79 -23.88
C GLU A 216 -6.55 -16.12 -23.43
N GLN A 217 -6.53 -15.61 -22.19
CA GLN A 217 -5.37 -14.91 -21.64
C GLN A 217 -4.61 -15.74 -20.58
N LYS A 218 -4.83 -17.06 -20.54
CA LYS A 218 -4.26 -17.95 -19.52
C LYS A 218 -2.74 -17.79 -19.36
N ALA A 219 -1.99 -17.81 -20.45
CA ALA A 219 -0.53 -17.67 -20.40
C ALA A 219 -0.07 -16.32 -19.82
N PHE A 220 -0.82 -15.26 -20.09
CA PHE A 220 -0.58 -13.94 -19.51
C PHE A 220 -0.91 -13.92 -18.00
N ILE A 221 -2.06 -14.50 -17.59
CA ILE A 221 -2.48 -14.60 -16.19
C ILE A 221 -1.47 -15.41 -15.39
N GLU A 222 -0.98 -16.55 -15.92
CA GLU A 222 0.06 -17.34 -15.28
C GLU A 222 1.37 -16.56 -15.06
N THR A 223 1.72 -15.66 -15.98
CA THR A 223 2.85 -14.75 -15.79
C THR A 223 2.60 -13.77 -14.64
N LEU A 224 1.39 -13.21 -14.55
CA LEU A 224 1.01 -12.34 -13.45
C LEU A 224 0.98 -13.09 -12.10
N ILE A 225 0.54 -14.35 -12.07
CA ILE A 225 0.57 -15.21 -10.87
C ILE A 225 2.01 -15.38 -10.36
N GLN A 226 2.97 -15.65 -11.23
CA GLN A 226 4.39 -15.70 -10.84
C GLN A 226 4.86 -14.38 -10.21
N ILE A 227 4.52 -13.26 -10.84
CA ILE A 227 4.90 -11.93 -10.33
C ILE A 227 4.25 -11.65 -8.97
N VAL A 228 2.98 -11.99 -8.80
CA VAL A 228 2.27 -11.86 -7.52
C VAL A 228 2.92 -12.72 -6.44
N HIS A 229 3.34 -13.94 -6.79
CA HIS A 229 4.06 -14.82 -5.87
C HIS A 229 5.38 -14.19 -5.41
N ILE A 230 6.20 -13.72 -6.35
CA ILE A 230 7.46 -13.02 -6.06
C ILE A 230 7.22 -11.83 -5.12
N PHE A 231 6.24 -11.00 -5.44
CA PHE A 231 5.90 -9.84 -4.63
C PHE A 231 5.51 -10.23 -3.19
N LYS A 232 4.70 -11.30 -3.05
CA LYS A 232 4.31 -11.82 -1.73
C LYS A 232 5.53 -12.30 -0.93
N VAL A 233 6.44 -13.03 -1.57
CA VAL A 233 7.67 -13.52 -0.97
C VAL A 233 8.54 -12.36 -0.47
N VAL A 234 8.88 -11.43 -1.34
CA VAL A 234 9.71 -10.27 -0.98
C VAL A 234 9.07 -9.48 0.16
N ARG A 235 7.77 -9.17 0.03
CA ARG A 235 7.06 -8.42 1.06
C ARG A 235 6.97 -9.17 2.40
N ALA A 236 6.74 -10.48 2.38
CA ALA A 236 6.67 -11.28 3.60
C ALA A 236 8.01 -11.34 4.31
N THR A 237 9.11 -11.52 3.58
CA THR A 237 10.46 -11.52 4.14
C THR A 237 10.76 -10.18 4.80
N LEU A 238 10.56 -9.07 4.08
CA LEU A 238 10.81 -7.72 4.61
C LEU A 238 9.91 -7.37 5.80
N LYS A 239 8.64 -7.78 5.75
CA LYS A 239 7.69 -7.51 6.84
C LYS A 239 8.02 -8.27 8.12
N ASN A 240 8.43 -9.54 8.01
CA ASN A 240 8.58 -10.42 9.17
C ASN A 240 10.00 -10.43 9.73
N LYS A 241 11.00 -10.18 8.90
CA LYS A 241 12.42 -10.26 9.27
C LYS A 241 13.15 -8.92 9.19
N GLY A 242 12.53 -7.90 8.60
CA GLY A 242 13.18 -6.61 8.33
C GLY A 242 14.02 -6.64 7.06
N PHE A 243 14.96 -5.69 6.95
CA PHE A 243 15.86 -5.55 5.81
C PHE A 243 17.31 -5.47 6.28
N SER A 244 18.02 -6.57 6.17
CA SER A 244 19.46 -6.67 6.39
C SER A 244 20.14 -7.34 5.20
N LEU A 245 21.44 -7.47 5.23
CA LEU A 245 22.19 -8.19 4.19
C LEU A 245 21.79 -9.67 4.10
N THR A 246 21.43 -10.29 5.23
CA THR A 246 20.99 -11.69 5.29
C THR A 246 19.66 -11.86 4.59
N GLU A 247 18.67 -11.02 4.90
CA GLU A 247 17.34 -11.06 4.28
C GLU A 247 17.41 -10.68 2.79
N LYS A 248 18.27 -9.75 2.44
CA LYS A 248 18.55 -9.45 1.02
C LYS A 248 19.06 -10.70 0.29
N GLN A 249 20.04 -11.41 0.84
CA GLN A 249 20.56 -12.63 0.23
C GLN A 249 19.48 -13.72 0.14
N GLU A 250 18.68 -13.91 1.20
CA GLU A 250 17.56 -14.85 1.19
C GLU A 250 16.56 -14.56 0.07
N ILE A 251 16.20 -13.29 -0.11
CA ILE A 251 15.31 -12.88 -1.21
C ILE A 251 15.95 -13.18 -2.56
N LEU A 252 17.22 -12.86 -2.74
CA LEU A 252 17.94 -13.12 -3.99
C LEU A 252 17.97 -14.61 -4.32
N ASP A 253 18.28 -15.46 -3.34
CA ASP A 253 18.31 -16.92 -3.48
C ASP A 253 16.92 -17.50 -3.84
N GLN A 254 15.86 -16.96 -3.24
CA GLN A 254 14.49 -17.35 -3.58
C GLN A 254 14.11 -16.93 -5.00
N LEU A 255 14.52 -15.74 -5.43
CA LEU A 255 14.29 -15.26 -6.79
C LEU A 255 15.05 -16.08 -7.86
N GLU A 256 16.21 -16.63 -7.53
CA GLU A 256 17.00 -17.48 -8.42
C GLU A 256 16.39 -18.86 -8.66
N ARG A 257 15.65 -19.40 -7.69
CA ARG A 257 14.95 -20.68 -7.79
C ARG A 257 13.72 -20.64 -8.71
N ILE A 258 13.24 -19.46 -9.05
CA ILE A 258 12.07 -19.31 -9.91
C ILE A 258 12.50 -19.47 -11.37
N GLN A 259 11.85 -20.38 -12.11
CA GLN A 259 11.95 -20.47 -13.56
C GLN A 259 11.06 -19.40 -14.21
N PRO A 260 11.61 -18.23 -14.61
CA PRO A 260 10.77 -17.11 -14.95
C PRO A 260 10.28 -17.16 -16.40
N LYS A 261 9.01 -16.84 -16.62
CA LYS A 261 8.48 -16.41 -17.91
C LYS A 261 9.11 -15.08 -18.35
N PRO A 262 9.10 -14.69 -19.64
CA PRO A 262 9.82 -13.51 -20.12
C PRO A 262 9.62 -12.23 -19.32
N ASN A 263 8.38 -11.83 -19.08
CA ASN A 263 8.07 -10.61 -18.29
C ASN A 263 8.39 -10.76 -16.80
N THR A 264 8.29 -11.98 -16.26
CA THR A 264 8.71 -12.28 -14.89
C THR A 264 10.22 -12.11 -14.74
N ARG A 265 11.01 -12.48 -15.76
CA ARG A 265 12.47 -12.28 -15.78
C ARG A 265 12.82 -10.79 -15.66
N ILE A 266 12.16 -9.94 -16.44
CA ILE A 266 12.35 -8.48 -16.37
C ILE A 266 12.02 -7.95 -14.97
N PHE A 267 10.92 -8.41 -14.40
CA PHE A 267 10.49 -8.03 -13.03
C PHE A 267 11.53 -8.44 -11.99
N ILE A 268 12.04 -9.67 -12.05
CA ILE A 268 13.08 -10.18 -11.14
C ILE A 268 14.36 -9.33 -11.26
N GLN A 269 14.79 -9.04 -12.48
CA GLN A 269 16.00 -8.22 -12.72
C GLN A 269 15.84 -6.82 -12.11
N ASP A 270 14.68 -6.19 -12.28
CA ASP A 270 14.42 -4.87 -11.70
C ASP A 270 14.34 -4.92 -10.17
N CYS A 271 13.79 -5.97 -9.58
CA CYS A 271 13.80 -6.20 -8.14
C CYS A 271 15.24 -6.37 -7.60
N LYS A 272 16.06 -7.22 -8.26
CA LYS A 272 17.46 -7.44 -7.88
C LYS A 272 18.30 -6.15 -7.93
N ALA A 273 18.05 -5.29 -8.91
CA ALA A 273 18.77 -4.04 -9.06
C ALA A 273 18.40 -2.98 -8.00
N ARG A 274 17.29 -3.17 -7.28
CA ARG A 274 16.76 -2.20 -6.29
C ARG A 274 16.85 -2.68 -4.84
N LEU A 275 17.00 -3.97 -4.65
CA LEU A 275 17.34 -4.57 -3.35
C LEU A 275 18.85 -4.45 -3.07
#